data_206ff9d139916be91cf2092d646e281e
#
_entry.id   206ff9d139916be91cf2092d646e281e
#
_cell.length_a   1.000
_cell.length_b   1.000
_cell.length_c   1.000
_cell.angle_alpha   90.00
_cell.angle_beta   90.00
_cell.angle_gamma   90.00
#
_symmetry.space_group_name_H-M   'P 1'
#
loop_
_entity.id
_entity.type
_entity.pdbx_description
1 polymer ?
#
loop_
_entity_poly.entity_id
_entity_poly.type
_entity_poly.pdbx_seq_one_letter_code
_entity_poly.pdbx_strand_id
1 'polypeptide(L)'
;MAVKILSVDDELDLEVLLTQYFRRQIRKGEYEFAFAHNGLEALQKLLETPDFDIILSDINMPEMDGLTLLAKVNELKNPAMKCIMVSAYGDMDNIRSAMNKGAFDFATKPIDLDDLSRTIEKAIEQVRYIRESQQEHNQLESIKNDLAIAGEIQQTILPRSFPPFPELTEVVDIYASMTPAKDVGGDFYDFFQIDDERIGLVIADVSGKGVPASLFMAVSRTLLRATALRGVSSAECLTYANKLLCKESLDSMFVTVFYGIYHYKTGMMDYTNAGHNPPYLLRGGRTVECLPVASNFVVGVFDDIEFESNTLTFGIGDTLLLYTDGVTEAFND
;
A
#
# COMPACT_ATOMS: atom_id res chain seq x y z
N MET A 1 -22.27 16.09 4.22
CA MET A 1 -23.10 15.65 5.38
C MET A 1 -23.45 16.87 6.20
N ALA A 2 -24.63 16.90 6.83
CA ALA A 2 -24.99 17.95 7.78
C ALA A 2 -24.04 17.85 9.00
N VAL A 3 -23.69 19.02 9.57
CA VAL A 3 -22.97 19.09 10.85
C VAL A 3 -23.98 18.85 11.97
N LYS A 4 -23.73 17.84 12.80
CA LYS A 4 -24.63 17.49 13.92
C LYS A 4 -24.17 18.19 15.20
N ILE A 5 -25.06 18.98 15.76
CA ILE A 5 -24.80 19.81 16.94
C ILE A 5 -25.76 19.39 18.07
N LEU A 6 -25.20 18.94 19.19
CA LEU A 6 -25.96 18.69 20.41
C LEU A 6 -25.91 19.92 21.32
N SER A 7 -27.03 20.58 21.53
CA SER A 7 -27.12 21.66 22.49
C SER A 7 -27.67 21.15 23.82
N VAL A 8 -26.97 21.43 24.91
CA VAL A 8 -27.26 20.95 26.25
C VAL A 8 -27.41 22.14 27.18
N ASP A 9 -28.64 22.45 27.56
CA ASP A 9 -28.97 23.58 28.42
C ASP A 9 -30.32 23.30 29.08
N ASP A 10 -30.49 23.60 30.35
CA ASP A 10 -31.76 23.43 31.07
C ASP A 10 -32.76 24.54 30.77
N GLU A 11 -32.34 25.63 30.09
CA GLU A 11 -33.19 26.71 29.63
C GLU A 11 -33.84 26.38 28.27
N LEU A 12 -35.15 26.07 28.25
CA LEU A 12 -35.88 25.74 27.01
C LEU A 12 -35.90 26.87 25.95
N ASP A 13 -35.74 28.11 26.39
CA ASP A 13 -35.72 29.26 25.49
C ASP A 13 -34.51 29.27 24.56
N LEU A 14 -33.39 28.64 24.94
CA LEU A 14 -32.21 28.54 24.12
C LEU A 14 -32.46 27.66 22.89
N GLU A 15 -33.23 26.59 23.01
CA GLU A 15 -33.62 25.73 21.88
C GLU A 15 -34.32 26.51 20.79
N VAL A 16 -35.30 27.33 21.20
CA VAL A 16 -36.08 28.18 20.28
C VAL A 16 -35.16 29.21 19.61
N LEU A 17 -34.28 29.84 20.39
CA LEU A 17 -33.36 30.88 19.93
C LEU A 17 -32.39 30.33 18.88
N LEU A 18 -31.73 29.19 19.15
CA LEU A 18 -30.79 28.53 18.22
C LEU A 18 -31.49 28.07 16.95
N THR A 19 -32.68 27.46 17.07
CA THR A 19 -33.45 26.99 15.92
C THR A 19 -33.87 28.13 15.01
N GLN A 20 -34.26 29.29 15.59
CA GLN A 20 -34.63 30.47 14.82
C GLN A 20 -33.43 31.13 14.13
N TYR A 21 -32.31 31.28 14.84
CA TYR A 21 -31.14 31.93 14.32
C TYR A 21 -30.51 31.09 13.18
N PHE A 22 -30.32 29.80 13.39
CA PHE A 22 -29.73 28.89 12.40
C PHE A 22 -30.73 28.27 11.42
N ARG A 23 -31.98 28.77 11.36
CA ARG A 23 -33.06 28.26 10.50
C ARG A 23 -32.65 28.09 9.02
N ARG A 24 -31.76 28.97 8.52
CA ARG A 24 -31.31 28.94 7.12
C ARG A 24 -30.40 27.76 6.89
N GLN A 25 -29.46 27.51 7.78
CA GLN A 25 -28.52 26.40 7.75
C GLN A 25 -29.24 25.05 7.92
N ILE A 26 -30.21 25.02 8.85
CA ILE A 26 -31.05 23.83 9.09
C ILE A 26 -31.85 23.48 7.83
N ARG A 27 -32.51 24.47 7.21
CA ARG A 27 -33.31 24.25 5.98
C ARG A 27 -32.47 23.79 4.78
N LYS A 28 -31.23 24.21 4.71
CA LYS A 28 -30.29 23.77 3.68
C LYS A 28 -29.66 22.39 3.97
N GLY A 29 -29.90 21.81 5.13
CA GLY A 29 -29.28 20.59 5.58
C GLY A 29 -27.77 20.74 5.87
N GLU A 30 -27.35 21.98 6.19
CA GLU A 30 -25.98 22.28 6.61
C GLU A 30 -25.76 21.90 8.08
N TYR A 31 -26.78 22.20 8.94
CA TYR A 31 -26.78 21.90 10.37
C TYR A 31 -27.98 21.04 10.76
N GLU A 32 -27.75 20.15 11.72
CA GLU A 32 -28.75 19.32 12.38
C GLU A 32 -28.57 19.49 13.89
N PHE A 33 -29.61 20.05 14.57
CA PHE A 33 -29.57 20.24 16.00
C PHE A 33 -30.33 19.13 16.73
N ALA A 34 -29.75 18.65 17.81
CA ALA A 34 -30.40 17.87 18.84
C ALA A 34 -30.28 18.63 20.17
N PHE A 35 -31.24 18.47 21.06
CA PHE A 35 -31.29 19.19 22.34
C PHE A 35 -31.36 18.21 23.50
N ALA A 36 -30.72 18.55 24.61
CA ALA A 36 -30.78 17.87 25.89
C ALA A 36 -30.85 18.89 27.02
N HIS A 37 -31.50 18.53 28.11
CA HIS A 37 -31.78 19.49 29.21
C HIS A 37 -30.90 19.30 30.44
N ASN A 38 -30.00 18.33 30.40
CA ASN A 38 -28.95 18.11 31.38
C ASN A 38 -27.86 17.21 30.79
N GLY A 39 -26.72 17.09 31.49
CA GLY A 39 -25.60 16.29 31.03
C GLY A 39 -25.90 14.80 30.95
N LEU A 40 -26.84 14.26 31.75
CA LEU A 40 -27.18 12.84 31.72
C LEU A 40 -27.98 12.50 30.46
N GLU A 41 -28.97 13.33 30.08
CA GLU A 41 -29.72 13.20 28.82
C GLU A 41 -28.79 13.33 27.61
N ALA A 42 -27.86 14.30 27.66
CA ALA A 42 -26.84 14.46 26.61
C ALA A 42 -25.98 13.22 26.44
N LEU A 43 -25.52 12.63 27.53
CA LEU A 43 -24.70 11.41 27.49
C LEU A 43 -25.50 10.23 26.91
N GLN A 44 -26.78 10.10 27.26
CA GLN A 44 -27.62 9.06 26.66
C GLN A 44 -27.75 9.23 25.16
N LYS A 45 -28.00 10.47 24.67
CA LYS A 45 -28.08 10.78 23.23
C LYS A 45 -26.74 10.47 22.50
N LEU A 46 -25.61 10.78 23.13
CA LEU A 46 -24.27 10.46 22.60
C LEU A 46 -24.03 8.96 22.48
N LEU A 47 -24.58 8.15 23.37
CA LEU A 47 -24.48 6.69 23.30
C LEU A 47 -25.40 6.09 22.24
N GLU A 48 -26.59 6.66 22.05
CA GLU A 48 -27.56 6.23 21.03
C GLU A 48 -27.14 6.69 19.63
N THR A 49 -26.54 7.87 19.51
CA THR A 49 -26.15 8.50 18.25
C THR A 49 -24.75 9.11 18.43
N PRO A 50 -23.68 8.36 18.21
CA PRO A 50 -22.32 8.78 18.53
C PRO A 50 -21.68 9.72 17.50
N ASP A 51 -22.40 10.17 16.48
CA ASP A 51 -21.90 10.91 15.33
C ASP A 51 -22.10 12.44 15.41
N PHE A 52 -22.26 12.97 16.62
CA PHE A 52 -22.25 14.42 16.83
C PHE A 52 -20.86 15.03 16.56
N ASP A 53 -20.87 16.20 15.92
CA ASP A 53 -19.67 16.97 15.59
C ASP A 53 -19.34 17.98 16.70
N ILE A 54 -20.37 18.64 17.21
CA ILE A 54 -20.23 19.72 18.19
C ILE A 54 -21.22 19.50 19.34
N ILE A 55 -20.73 19.73 20.55
CA ILE A 55 -21.55 19.82 21.76
C ILE A 55 -21.47 21.25 22.25
N LEU A 56 -22.61 21.91 22.35
CA LEU A 56 -22.75 23.18 23.03
C LEU A 56 -23.34 22.89 24.43
N SER A 57 -22.56 23.07 25.48
CA SER A 57 -23.02 22.69 26.84
C SER A 57 -22.96 23.86 27.78
N ASP A 58 -24.10 24.17 28.45
CA ASP A 58 -24.05 24.99 29.65
C ASP A 58 -23.20 24.30 30.73
N ILE A 59 -22.53 25.09 31.53
CA ILE A 59 -21.76 24.61 32.67
C ILE A 59 -22.66 24.24 33.83
N ASN A 60 -23.66 25.09 34.14
CA ASN A 60 -24.47 25.00 35.34
C ASN A 60 -25.84 24.36 35.03
N MET A 61 -25.91 23.05 35.10
CA MET A 61 -27.14 22.30 34.82
C MET A 61 -27.46 21.33 35.98
N PRO A 62 -28.74 20.98 36.17
CA PRO A 62 -29.14 19.98 37.15
C PRO A 62 -28.67 18.57 36.76
N GLU A 63 -28.70 17.64 37.71
CA GLU A 63 -28.33 16.22 37.59
C GLU A 63 -26.88 16.00 37.23
N MET A 64 -26.43 16.46 36.08
CA MET A 64 -25.04 16.41 35.63
C MET A 64 -24.65 17.75 35.00
N ASP A 65 -23.66 18.41 35.58
CA ASP A 65 -23.12 19.67 35.08
C ASP A 65 -22.29 19.52 33.82
N GLY A 66 -22.04 20.62 33.10
CA GLY A 66 -21.34 20.64 31.84
C GLY A 66 -19.85 20.25 31.98
N LEU A 67 -19.19 20.50 33.12
CA LEU A 67 -17.79 20.11 33.34
C LEU A 67 -17.67 18.60 33.53
N THR A 68 -18.65 17.98 34.14
CA THR A 68 -18.74 16.51 34.28
C THR A 68 -19.06 15.86 32.93
N LEU A 69 -20.00 16.44 32.17
CA LEU A 69 -20.30 16.01 30.80
C LEU A 69 -19.05 16.08 29.92
N LEU A 70 -18.30 17.18 29.93
CA LEU A 70 -17.05 17.34 29.17
C LEU A 70 -16.03 16.24 29.51
N ALA A 71 -15.88 15.91 30.80
CA ALA A 71 -14.99 14.83 31.18
C ALA A 71 -15.43 13.47 30.61
N LYS A 72 -16.74 13.19 30.59
CA LYS A 72 -17.30 11.97 29.99
C LYS A 72 -17.18 11.94 28.46
N VAL A 73 -17.37 13.06 27.79
CA VAL A 73 -17.14 13.20 26.34
C VAL A 73 -15.69 12.91 25.98
N ASN A 74 -14.74 13.40 26.77
CA ASN A 74 -13.31 13.13 26.56
C ASN A 74 -12.95 11.64 26.74
N GLU A 75 -13.67 10.92 27.62
CA GLU A 75 -13.50 9.46 27.77
C GLU A 75 -13.85 8.69 26.48
N LEU A 76 -14.74 9.23 25.62
CA LEU A 76 -15.10 8.63 24.33
C LEU A 76 -13.95 8.66 23.31
N LYS A 77 -12.90 9.45 23.55
CA LYS A 77 -11.69 9.57 22.71
C LYS A 77 -11.98 9.84 21.22
N ASN A 78 -13.06 10.59 20.94
CA ASN A 78 -13.36 11.02 19.58
C ASN A 78 -12.73 12.40 19.30
N PRO A 79 -11.59 12.50 18.59
CA PRO A 79 -10.91 13.78 18.37
C PRO A 79 -11.68 14.70 17.42
N ALA A 80 -12.61 14.15 16.64
CA ALA A 80 -13.46 14.90 15.72
C ALA A 80 -14.70 15.52 16.39
N MET A 81 -14.97 15.23 17.66
CA MET A 81 -16.05 15.87 18.42
C MET A 81 -15.48 17.06 19.20
N LYS A 82 -16.11 18.22 19.10
CA LYS A 82 -15.69 19.46 19.78
C LYS A 82 -16.74 19.92 20.78
N CYS A 83 -16.31 20.23 22.00
CA CYS A 83 -17.19 20.73 23.05
C CYS A 83 -16.96 22.23 23.25
N ILE A 84 -18.00 23.04 23.07
CA ILE A 84 -18.03 24.48 23.33
C ILE A 84 -18.85 24.68 24.59
N MET A 85 -18.25 25.33 25.59
CA MET A 85 -18.92 25.56 26.89
C MET A 85 -19.65 26.88 26.86
N VAL A 86 -20.83 26.89 27.44
CA VAL A 86 -21.62 28.13 27.69
C VAL A 86 -21.57 28.44 29.18
N SER A 87 -21.25 29.67 29.54
CA SER A 87 -21.08 30.06 30.95
C SER A 87 -21.69 31.42 31.25
N ALA A 88 -22.11 31.64 32.49
CA ALA A 88 -22.56 32.94 32.94
C ALA A 88 -21.41 33.98 32.90
N TYR A 89 -21.78 35.26 32.68
CA TYR A 89 -20.83 36.37 32.71
C TYR A 89 -20.10 36.44 34.06
N GLY A 90 -18.76 36.47 34.03
CA GLY A 90 -17.94 36.56 35.23
C GLY A 90 -17.47 35.23 35.84
N ASP A 91 -17.90 34.08 35.31
CA ASP A 91 -17.55 32.75 35.83
C ASP A 91 -16.19 32.24 35.27
N MET A 92 -15.15 33.06 35.47
CA MET A 92 -13.80 32.79 34.89
C MET A 92 -13.15 31.54 35.44
N ASP A 93 -13.46 31.07 36.63
CA ASP A 93 -12.87 29.88 37.23
C ASP A 93 -13.41 28.61 36.56
N ASN A 94 -14.70 28.55 36.28
CA ASN A 94 -15.32 27.44 35.54
C ASN A 94 -14.90 27.43 34.07
N ILE A 95 -14.79 28.60 33.41
CA ILE A 95 -14.25 28.72 32.06
C ILE A 95 -12.82 28.18 32.00
N ARG A 96 -11.95 28.61 32.93
CA ARG A 96 -10.56 28.10 32.99
C ARG A 96 -10.51 26.60 33.23
N SER A 97 -11.39 26.09 34.12
CA SER A 97 -11.49 24.65 34.36
C SER A 97 -11.91 23.88 33.12
N ALA A 98 -12.89 24.37 32.37
CA ALA A 98 -13.34 23.76 31.12
C ALA A 98 -12.22 23.72 30.07
N MET A 99 -11.54 24.85 29.88
CA MET A 99 -10.42 24.92 28.92
C MET A 99 -9.27 23.96 29.28
N ASN A 100 -8.91 23.88 30.57
CA ASN A 100 -7.90 22.95 31.06
C ASN A 100 -8.32 21.47 30.91
N LYS A 101 -9.62 21.19 30.90
CA LYS A 101 -10.19 19.87 30.68
C LYS A 101 -10.40 19.55 29.18
N GLY A 102 -9.97 20.42 28.25
CA GLY A 102 -10.01 20.18 26.83
C GLY A 102 -11.30 20.62 26.11
N ALA A 103 -12.05 21.57 26.67
CA ALA A 103 -13.06 22.27 25.91
C ALA A 103 -12.41 22.95 24.69
N PHE A 104 -13.11 22.97 23.56
CA PHE A 104 -12.62 23.61 22.33
C PHE A 104 -12.61 25.14 22.44
N ASP A 105 -13.72 25.70 22.95
CA ASP A 105 -13.91 27.13 23.15
C ASP A 105 -15.05 27.37 24.15
N PHE A 106 -15.39 28.63 24.42
CA PHE A 106 -16.52 29.00 25.28
C PHE A 106 -17.30 30.16 24.73
N ALA A 107 -18.56 30.30 25.17
CA ALA A 107 -19.42 31.43 24.96
C ALA A 107 -19.96 31.92 26.30
N THR A 108 -20.23 33.23 26.45
CA THR A 108 -20.78 33.81 27.69
C THR A 108 -22.24 34.17 27.56
N LYS A 109 -23.03 33.93 28.61
CA LYS A 109 -24.42 34.41 28.69
C LYS A 109 -24.43 35.90 29.15
N PRO A 110 -25.24 36.80 28.54
CA PRO A 110 -26.20 36.54 27.46
C PRO A 110 -25.48 36.19 26.15
N ILE A 111 -25.97 35.15 25.45
CA ILE A 111 -25.30 34.62 24.28
C ILE A 111 -25.37 35.61 23.11
N ASP A 112 -24.21 36.05 22.63
CA ASP A 112 -24.09 36.72 21.33
C ASP A 112 -24.07 35.63 20.23
N LEU A 113 -25.18 35.57 19.48
CA LEU A 113 -25.34 34.53 18.44
C LEU A 113 -24.39 34.66 17.27
N ASP A 114 -23.93 35.90 16.97
CA ASP A 114 -22.94 36.11 15.91
C ASP A 114 -21.55 35.62 16.35
N ASP A 115 -21.22 35.77 17.63
CA ASP A 115 -19.96 35.25 18.18
C ASP A 115 -20.03 33.74 18.34
N LEU A 116 -21.15 33.19 18.82
CA LEU A 116 -21.38 31.75 18.86
C LEU A 116 -21.30 31.12 17.47
N SER A 117 -21.88 31.75 16.44
CA SER A 117 -21.80 31.28 15.05
C SER A 117 -20.35 31.16 14.58
N ARG A 118 -19.51 32.16 14.86
CA ARG A 118 -18.08 32.16 14.52
C ARG A 118 -17.32 31.04 15.25
N THR A 119 -17.66 30.81 16.50
CA THR A 119 -17.07 29.75 17.31
C THR A 119 -17.45 28.35 16.77
N ILE A 120 -18.72 28.16 16.40
CA ILE A 120 -19.21 26.94 15.75
C ILE A 120 -18.48 26.73 14.40
N GLU A 121 -18.37 27.78 13.57
CA GLU A 121 -17.65 27.67 12.27
C GLU A 121 -16.20 27.23 12.43
N LYS A 122 -15.47 27.81 13.40
CA LYS A 122 -14.10 27.38 13.74
C LYS A 122 -14.05 25.91 14.18
N ALA A 123 -15.02 25.48 15.01
CA ALA A 123 -15.10 24.09 15.45
C ALA A 123 -15.35 23.14 14.28
N ILE A 124 -16.25 23.53 13.35
CA ILE A 124 -16.53 22.77 12.11
C ILE A 124 -15.29 22.62 11.25
N GLU A 125 -14.52 23.68 11.04
CA GLU A 125 -13.27 23.62 10.27
C GLU A 125 -12.30 22.62 10.90
N GLN A 126 -12.14 22.65 12.22
CA GLN A 126 -11.29 21.73 12.94
C GLN A 126 -11.77 20.27 12.84
N VAL A 127 -13.09 20.04 12.97
CA VAL A 127 -13.71 18.72 12.81
C VAL A 127 -13.45 18.15 11.40
N ARG A 128 -13.67 18.98 10.37
CA ARG A 128 -13.43 18.60 8.98
C ARG A 128 -11.98 18.22 8.75
N TYR A 129 -11.05 19.05 9.19
CA TYR A 129 -9.61 18.78 9.06
C TYR A 129 -9.21 17.45 9.70
N ILE A 130 -9.69 17.18 10.92
CA ILE A 130 -9.39 15.91 11.61
C ILE A 130 -9.98 14.72 10.85
N ARG A 131 -11.22 14.81 10.37
CA ARG A 131 -11.86 13.73 9.61
C ARG A 131 -11.16 13.44 8.28
N GLU A 132 -10.81 14.49 7.55
CA GLU A 132 -10.06 14.36 6.29
C GLU A 132 -8.70 13.69 6.54
N SER A 133 -7.96 14.16 7.54
CA SER A 133 -6.67 13.56 7.91
C SER A 133 -6.78 12.09 8.34
N GLN A 134 -7.82 11.74 9.11
CA GLN A 134 -8.07 10.35 9.49
C GLN A 134 -8.45 9.47 8.29
N GLN A 135 -9.26 9.99 7.39
CA GLN A 135 -9.68 9.29 6.18
C GLN A 135 -8.48 9.03 5.26
N GLU A 136 -7.63 10.02 5.05
CA GLU A 136 -6.40 9.88 4.28
C GLU A 136 -5.46 8.84 4.92
N HIS A 137 -5.29 8.89 6.23
CA HIS A 137 -4.46 7.92 6.95
C HIS A 137 -4.98 6.48 6.79
N ASN A 138 -6.28 6.26 6.96
CA ASN A 138 -6.89 4.95 6.80
C ASN A 138 -6.79 4.42 5.36
N GLN A 139 -6.91 5.31 4.35
CA GLN A 139 -6.72 4.94 2.95
C GLN A 139 -5.27 4.53 2.67
N LEU A 140 -4.29 5.28 3.18
CA LEU A 140 -2.87 4.95 3.04
C LEU A 140 -2.53 3.61 3.70
N GLU A 141 -3.06 3.34 4.89
CA GLU A 141 -2.86 2.05 5.56
C GLU A 141 -3.48 0.88 4.79
N SER A 142 -4.68 1.08 4.25
CA SER A 142 -5.32 0.07 3.40
C SER A 142 -4.48 -0.25 2.16
N ILE A 143 -4.00 0.77 1.45
CA ILE A 143 -3.14 0.60 0.26
C ILE A 143 -1.82 -0.12 0.63
N LYS A 144 -1.18 0.24 1.74
CA LYS A 144 0.03 -0.43 2.21
C LYS A 144 -0.21 -1.92 2.50
N ASN A 145 -1.33 -2.24 3.14
CA ASN A 145 -1.69 -3.62 3.43
C ASN A 145 -1.93 -4.43 2.14
N ASP A 146 -2.63 -3.85 1.16
CA ASP A 146 -2.86 -4.49 -0.14
C ASP A 146 -1.54 -4.75 -0.88
N LEU A 147 -0.60 -3.80 -0.84
CA LEU A 147 0.72 -3.96 -1.43
C LEU A 147 1.56 -5.03 -0.72
N ALA A 148 1.49 -5.12 0.60
CA ALA A 148 2.18 -6.17 1.36
C ALA A 148 1.66 -7.57 0.99
N ILE A 149 0.33 -7.73 0.88
CA ILE A 149 -0.29 -8.98 0.42
C ILE A 149 0.15 -9.32 -1.02
N ALA A 150 0.16 -8.32 -1.92
CA ALA A 150 0.64 -8.52 -3.28
C ALA A 150 2.10 -8.98 -3.33
N GLY A 151 2.96 -8.41 -2.47
CA GLY A 151 4.36 -8.84 -2.32
C GLY A 151 4.49 -10.27 -1.83
N GLU A 152 3.70 -10.69 -0.85
CA GLU A 152 3.66 -12.08 -0.38
C GLU A 152 3.24 -13.05 -1.49
N ILE A 153 2.19 -12.70 -2.26
CA ILE A 153 1.75 -13.49 -3.42
C ILE A 153 2.88 -13.58 -4.45
N GLN A 154 3.50 -12.46 -4.80
CA GLN A 154 4.61 -12.42 -5.75
C GLN A 154 5.77 -13.33 -5.32
N GLN A 155 6.18 -13.24 -4.07
CA GLN A 155 7.21 -14.11 -3.55
C GLN A 155 6.80 -15.60 -3.54
N THR A 156 5.51 -15.93 -3.40
CA THR A 156 5.03 -17.32 -3.44
C THR A 156 5.11 -17.92 -4.84
N ILE A 157 5.07 -17.09 -5.89
CA ILE A 157 5.21 -17.50 -7.27
C ILE A 157 6.65 -17.99 -7.55
N LEU A 158 7.67 -17.40 -6.90
CA LEU A 158 9.08 -17.78 -7.09
C LEU A 158 9.41 -19.09 -6.37
N PRO A 159 10.34 -19.90 -6.93
CA PRO A 159 10.82 -21.09 -6.25
C PRO A 159 11.56 -20.73 -4.95
N ARG A 160 11.22 -21.39 -3.83
CA ARG A 160 11.79 -21.11 -2.49
C ARG A 160 12.48 -22.28 -1.84
N SER A 161 12.31 -23.49 -2.38
CA SER A 161 12.92 -24.70 -1.80
C SER A 161 14.31 -24.90 -2.37
N PHE A 162 15.30 -25.03 -1.50
CA PHE A 162 16.70 -25.32 -1.86
C PHE A 162 17.21 -26.52 -1.05
N PRO A 163 17.88 -27.50 -1.66
CA PRO A 163 18.10 -27.63 -3.11
C PRO A 163 16.77 -27.88 -3.86
N PRO A 164 16.61 -27.33 -5.08
CA PRO A 164 15.33 -27.44 -5.81
C PRO A 164 15.09 -28.85 -6.37
N PHE A 165 16.17 -29.62 -6.63
CA PHE A 165 16.14 -30.97 -7.16
C PHE A 165 16.95 -31.87 -6.24
N PRO A 166 16.37 -32.40 -5.14
CA PRO A 166 17.12 -33.21 -4.17
C PRO A 166 17.84 -34.43 -4.78
N GLU A 167 17.25 -34.99 -5.84
CA GLU A 167 17.79 -36.14 -6.58
C GLU A 167 19.01 -35.79 -7.47
N LEU A 168 19.26 -34.52 -7.74
CA LEU A 168 20.33 -34.05 -8.61
C LEU A 168 21.44 -33.29 -7.84
N THR A 169 21.44 -33.30 -6.52
CA THR A 169 22.39 -32.55 -5.69
C THR A 169 23.85 -32.97 -5.85
N GLU A 170 24.10 -34.19 -6.30
CA GLU A 170 25.47 -34.66 -6.65
C GLU A 170 25.97 -34.14 -8.02
N VAL A 171 25.04 -33.61 -8.84
CA VAL A 171 25.32 -33.16 -10.21
C VAL A 171 25.23 -31.65 -10.35
N VAL A 172 24.26 -31.04 -9.71
CA VAL A 172 24.01 -29.58 -9.80
C VAL A 172 23.52 -29.03 -8.45
N ASP A 173 24.11 -27.93 -8.06
CA ASP A 173 23.63 -27.12 -6.92
C ASP A 173 23.11 -25.76 -7.41
N ILE A 174 21.91 -25.38 -6.99
CA ILE A 174 21.26 -24.15 -7.41
C ILE A 174 20.81 -23.39 -6.16
N TYR A 175 21.16 -22.13 -6.10
CA TYR A 175 20.67 -21.18 -5.11
C TYR A 175 20.22 -19.90 -5.80
N ALA A 176 19.13 -19.31 -5.35
CA ALA A 176 18.66 -18.01 -5.81
C ALA A 176 18.03 -17.21 -4.66
N SER A 177 18.16 -15.90 -4.72
CA SER A 177 17.56 -14.97 -3.76
C SER A 177 17.12 -13.71 -4.48
N MET A 178 16.00 -13.15 -4.09
CA MET A 178 15.46 -11.89 -4.59
C MET A 178 14.87 -11.08 -3.45
N THR A 179 15.30 -9.84 -3.34
CA THR A 179 14.73 -8.85 -2.40
C THR A 179 14.24 -7.67 -3.23
N PRO A 180 12.94 -7.43 -3.31
CA PRO A 180 12.41 -6.31 -4.08
C PRO A 180 12.78 -4.98 -3.43
N ALA A 181 13.04 -3.94 -4.24
CA ALA A 181 13.36 -2.60 -3.75
C ALA A 181 12.14 -1.85 -3.16
N LYS A 182 10.93 -2.31 -3.45
CA LYS A 182 9.64 -1.83 -2.91
C LYS A 182 8.83 -3.02 -2.42
N ASP A 183 7.58 -2.78 -2.03
CA ASP A 183 6.66 -3.85 -1.60
C ASP A 183 6.51 -4.96 -2.65
N VAL A 184 6.57 -4.58 -3.95
CA VAL A 184 6.55 -5.49 -5.11
C VAL A 184 7.61 -5.07 -6.12
N GLY A 185 8.16 -6.04 -6.90
CA GLY A 185 9.23 -5.83 -7.87
C GLY A 185 8.94 -6.36 -9.27
N GLY A 186 9.80 -5.97 -10.24
CA GLY A 186 9.79 -6.47 -11.62
C GLY A 186 10.68 -7.69 -11.81
N ASP A 187 11.74 -7.81 -11.02
CA ASP A 187 12.73 -8.87 -11.10
C ASP A 187 12.13 -10.23 -10.75
N PHE A 188 12.63 -11.26 -11.40
CA PHE A 188 12.32 -12.64 -11.03
C PHE A 188 13.38 -13.62 -11.47
N TYR A 189 13.40 -14.75 -10.79
CA TYR A 189 14.11 -15.95 -11.22
C TYR A 189 13.13 -17.12 -11.26
N ASP A 190 13.47 -18.13 -12.07
CA ASP A 190 12.77 -19.41 -12.06
C ASP A 190 13.74 -20.54 -12.39
N PHE A 191 13.50 -21.71 -11.86
CA PHE A 191 14.16 -22.94 -12.24
C PHE A 191 13.15 -24.08 -12.15
N PHE A 192 13.22 -24.97 -13.12
CA PHE A 192 12.28 -26.06 -13.25
C PHE A 192 12.86 -27.18 -14.11
N GLN A 193 12.42 -28.38 -13.84
CA GLN A 193 12.74 -29.53 -14.67
C GLN A 193 11.90 -29.47 -15.94
N ILE A 194 12.56 -29.56 -17.11
CA ILE A 194 11.93 -29.64 -18.43
C ILE A 194 11.54 -31.07 -18.73
N ASP A 195 12.52 -31.97 -18.52
CA ASP A 195 12.40 -33.43 -18.65
C ASP A 195 13.46 -34.16 -17.81
N ASP A 196 13.62 -35.48 -18.01
CA ASP A 196 14.53 -36.34 -17.26
C ASP A 196 16.03 -36.06 -17.53
N GLU A 197 16.37 -35.05 -18.33
CA GLU A 197 17.73 -34.69 -18.66
C GLU A 197 18.04 -33.21 -18.63
N ARG A 198 16.99 -32.37 -18.60
CA ARG A 198 17.13 -30.92 -18.78
C ARG A 198 16.47 -30.10 -17.66
N ILE A 199 17.18 -29.07 -17.24
CA ILE A 199 16.70 -28.07 -16.28
C ILE A 199 16.67 -26.72 -16.99
N GLY A 200 15.57 -25.98 -16.87
CA GLY A 200 15.44 -24.59 -17.26
C GLY A 200 15.83 -23.66 -16.13
N LEU A 201 16.64 -22.65 -16.44
CA LEU A 201 17.08 -21.58 -15.55
C LEU A 201 16.70 -20.24 -16.16
N VAL A 202 15.97 -19.40 -15.44
CA VAL A 202 15.54 -18.06 -15.88
C VAL A 202 15.94 -17.04 -14.84
N ILE A 203 16.47 -15.91 -15.31
CA ILE A 203 16.53 -14.66 -14.57
C ILE A 203 16.07 -13.54 -15.50
N ALA A 204 15.32 -12.61 -14.97
CA ALA A 204 14.71 -11.55 -15.76
C ALA A 204 14.43 -10.31 -14.93
N ASP A 205 14.43 -9.17 -15.59
CA ASP A 205 14.09 -7.87 -15.02
C ASP A 205 13.10 -7.14 -15.94
N VAL A 206 11.97 -6.74 -15.37
CA VAL A 206 10.88 -6.02 -16.05
C VAL A 206 11.11 -4.53 -15.95
N SER A 207 10.98 -3.83 -17.06
CA SER A 207 11.06 -2.38 -17.11
C SER A 207 10.04 -1.70 -16.19
N GLY A 208 10.49 -0.68 -15.45
CA GLY A 208 9.65 0.07 -14.51
C GLY A 208 9.70 -0.49 -13.09
N LYS A 209 8.81 -0.01 -12.21
CA LYS A 209 8.81 -0.35 -10.77
C LYS A 209 7.38 -0.41 -10.22
N GLY A 210 7.19 -1.13 -9.12
CA GLY A 210 5.92 -1.22 -8.40
C GLY A 210 4.89 -2.16 -9.07
N VAL A 211 3.61 -1.88 -8.86
CA VAL A 211 2.50 -2.78 -9.25
C VAL A 211 2.48 -3.14 -10.73
N PRO A 212 2.63 -2.19 -11.69
CA PRO A 212 2.64 -2.55 -13.12
C PRO A 212 3.74 -3.55 -13.46
N ALA A 213 4.96 -3.31 -12.98
CA ALA A 213 6.10 -4.20 -13.22
C ALA A 213 5.88 -5.59 -12.60
N SER A 214 5.30 -5.66 -11.39
CA SER A 214 5.04 -6.93 -10.73
C SER A 214 3.97 -7.77 -11.44
N LEU A 215 2.96 -7.15 -12.02
CA LEU A 215 1.95 -7.85 -12.82
C LEU A 215 2.55 -8.38 -14.12
N PHE A 216 3.34 -7.56 -14.82
CA PHE A 216 4.01 -7.96 -16.05
C PHE A 216 5.04 -9.07 -15.78
N MET A 217 5.72 -9.03 -14.64
CA MET A 217 6.61 -10.10 -14.16
C MET A 217 5.86 -11.44 -14.06
N ALA A 218 4.70 -11.47 -13.40
CA ALA A 218 3.93 -12.69 -13.21
C ALA A 218 3.47 -13.29 -14.55
N VAL A 219 3.05 -12.45 -15.49
CA VAL A 219 2.67 -12.85 -16.84
C VAL A 219 3.89 -13.38 -17.60
N SER A 220 5.00 -12.62 -17.61
CA SER A 220 6.24 -12.98 -18.31
C SER A 220 6.79 -14.31 -17.81
N ARG A 221 6.90 -14.50 -16.49
CA ARG A 221 7.34 -15.75 -15.89
C ARG A 221 6.44 -16.93 -16.29
N THR A 222 5.13 -16.74 -16.23
CA THR A 222 4.17 -17.80 -16.56
C THR A 222 4.27 -18.23 -18.02
N LEU A 223 4.35 -17.27 -18.94
CA LEU A 223 4.48 -17.53 -20.37
C LEU A 223 5.83 -18.20 -20.71
N LEU A 224 6.91 -17.70 -20.12
CA LEU A 224 8.25 -18.31 -20.30
C LEU A 224 8.26 -19.76 -19.83
N ARG A 225 7.80 -20.04 -18.61
CA ARG A 225 7.75 -21.40 -18.07
C ARG A 225 6.84 -22.32 -18.89
N ALA A 226 5.65 -21.88 -19.25
CA ALA A 226 4.71 -22.67 -20.05
C ALA A 226 5.28 -23.01 -21.45
N THR A 227 6.03 -22.07 -22.05
CA THR A 227 6.67 -22.29 -23.35
C THR A 227 7.86 -23.21 -23.23
N ALA A 228 8.70 -23.02 -22.20
CA ALA A 228 9.87 -23.83 -21.92
C ALA A 228 9.55 -25.32 -21.71
N LEU A 229 8.46 -25.63 -21.02
CA LEU A 229 7.98 -27.00 -20.78
C LEU A 229 7.55 -27.75 -22.06
N ARG A 230 7.47 -27.06 -23.21
CA ARG A 230 7.30 -27.73 -24.52
C ARG A 230 8.57 -28.38 -25.04
N GLY A 231 9.74 -28.16 -24.37
CA GLY A 231 10.99 -28.78 -24.69
C GLY A 231 11.71 -28.22 -25.92
N VAL A 232 11.32 -27.02 -26.37
CA VAL A 232 11.99 -26.30 -27.48
C VAL A 232 13.32 -25.71 -27.06
N SER A 233 14.15 -25.23 -28.00
CA SER A 233 15.42 -24.54 -27.72
C SER A 233 15.18 -23.22 -26.93
N SER A 234 16.25 -22.68 -26.33
CA SER A 234 16.16 -21.42 -25.58
C SER A 234 15.76 -20.27 -26.47
N ALA A 235 16.26 -20.21 -27.71
CA ALA A 235 15.91 -19.19 -28.70
C ALA A 235 14.44 -19.27 -29.14
N GLU A 236 13.97 -20.48 -29.48
CA GLU A 236 12.55 -20.69 -29.87
C GLU A 236 11.60 -20.37 -28.71
N CYS A 237 11.98 -20.70 -27.47
CA CYS A 237 11.20 -20.38 -26.29
C CYS A 237 11.00 -18.85 -26.14
N LEU A 238 12.09 -18.08 -26.21
CA LEU A 238 12.01 -16.62 -26.10
C LEU A 238 11.27 -16.00 -27.29
N THR A 239 11.48 -16.50 -28.52
CA THR A 239 10.77 -16.04 -29.72
C THR A 239 9.26 -16.23 -29.58
N TYR A 240 8.82 -17.39 -29.08
CA TYR A 240 7.41 -17.65 -28.88
C TYR A 240 6.82 -16.83 -27.74
N ALA A 241 7.51 -16.76 -26.58
CA ALA A 241 7.09 -15.96 -25.44
C ALA A 241 6.99 -14.46 -25.80
N ASN A 242 7.95 -13.94 -26.58
CA ASN A 242 7.94 -12.58 -27.07
C ASN A 242 6.68 -12.26 -27.87
N LYS A 243 6.32 -13.14 -28.85
CA LYS A 243 5.08 -12.97 -29.64
C LYS A 243 3.81 -12.92 -28.80
N LEU A 244 3.77 -13.67 -27.69
CA LEU A 244 2.64 -13.63 -26.76
C LEU A 244 2.65 -12.35 -25.92
N LEU A 245 3.80 -11.99 -25.37
CA LEU A 245 3.93 -10.79 -24.54
C LEU A 245 3.60 -9.51 -25.31
N CYS A 246 4.06 -9.37 -26.55
CA CYS A 246 3.74 -8.22 -27.40
C CYS A 246 2.23 -8.04 -27.63
N LYS A 247 1.45 -9.13 -27.64
CA LYS A 247 -0.02 -9.06 -27.80
C LYS A 247 -0.75 -8.64 -26.53
N GLU A 248 -0.19 -8.95 -25.38
CA GLU A 248 -0.79 -8.72 -24.05
C GLU A 248 -0.23 -7.46 -23.38
N SER A 249 0.85 -6.88 -23.92
CA SER A 249 1.58 -5.75 -23.31
C SER A 249 0.87 -4.42 -23.52
N LEU A 250 0.86 -3.57 -22.49
CA LEU A 250 0.66 -2.13 -22.63
C LEU A 250 1.92 -1.54 -23.30
N ASP A 251 1.75 -0.61 -24.24
CA ASP A 251 2.72 -0.05 -25.22
C ASP A 251 4.12 0.41 -24.73
N SER A 252 4.51 0.11 -23.51
CA SER A 252 5.80 0.59 -22.95
C SER A 252 6.51 -0.40 -22.03
N MET A 253 5.99 -1.60 -21.83
CA MET A 253 6.60 -2.57 -20.91
C MET A 253 7.38 -3.65 -21.66
N PHE A 254 8.58 -3.92 -21.20
CA PHE A 254 9.45 -4.98 -21.73
C PHE A 254 10.14 -5.70 -20.56
N VAL A 255 10.76 -6.83 -20.89
CA VAL A 255 11.52 -7.59 -19.93
C VAL A 255 12.87 -8.00 -20.54
N THR A 256 13.96 -7.82 -19.77
CA THR A 256 15.25 -8.42 -20.09
C THR A 256 15.26 -9.81 -19.53
N VAL A 257 15.76 -10.80 -20.30
CA VAL A 257 15.69 -12.20 -19.91
C VAL A 257 17.01 -12.91 -20.25
N PHE A 258 17.56 -13.63 -19.29
CA PHE A 258 18.46 -14.72 -19.54
C PHE A 258 17.70 -16.04 -19.32
N TYR A 259 17.67 -16.90 -20.34
CA TYR A 259 17.09 -18.24 -20.26
C TYR A 259 18.10 -19.29 -20.70
N GLY A 260 18.41 -20.25 -19.82
CA GLY A 260 19.34 -21.36 -20.07
C GLY A 260 18.67 -22.71 -19.91
N ILE A 261 18.97 -23.64 -20.79
CA ILE A 261 18.59 -25.06 -20.73
C ILE A 261 19.82 -25.87 -20.44
N TYR A 262 19.96 -26.35 -19.21
CA TYR A 262 21.09 -27.14 -18.77
C TYR A 262 20.82 -28.64 -18.90
N HIS A 263 21.65 -29.34 -19.69
CA HIS A 263 21.65 -30.79 -19.85
C HIS A 263 22.59 -31.41 -18.81
N TYR A 264 22.09 -31.83 -17.70
CA TYR A 264 22.92 -32.27 -16.58
C TYR A 264 23.68 -33.58 -16.80
N LYS A 265 23.29 -34.40 -17.79
CA LYS A 265 24.07 -35.60 -18.18
C LYS A 265 25.29 -35.28 -19.03
N THR A 266 25.26 -34.21 -19.81
CA THR A 266 26.33 -33.81 -20.72
C THR A 266 27.18 -32.65 -20.25
N GLY A 267 26.68 -31.89 -19.28
CA GLY A 267 27.26 -30.62 -18.85
C GLY A 267 27.10 -29.48 -19.85
N MET A 268 26.24 -29.62 -20.86
CA MET A 268 26.01 -28.60 -21.88
C MET A 268 24.81 -27.71 -21.48
N MET A 269 24.93 -26.43 -21.77
CA MET A 269 23.82 -25.46 -21.64
C MET A 269 23.59 -24.76 -22.99
N ASP A 270 22.35 -24.82 -23.47
CA ASP A 270 21.84 -23.94 -24.52
C ASP A 270 21.25 -22.72 -23.84
N TYR A 271 21.67 -21.48 -24.18
CA TYR A 271 21.17 -20.28 -23.53
C TYR A 271 20.93 -19.14 -24.50
N THR A 272 19.95 -18.32 -24.18
CA THR A 272 19.61 -17.09 -24.89
C THR A 272 19.58 -15.94 -23.87
N ASN A 273 20.32 -14.86 -24.17
CA ASN A 273 20.27 -13.61 -23.43
C ASN A 273 19.55 -12.56 -24.27
N ALA A 274 18.40 -12.14 -23.82
CA ALA A 274 17.57 -11.11 -24.43
C ALA A 274 17.70 -9.78 -23.67
N GLY A 275 18.84 -9.11 -23.84
CA GLY A 275 19.12 -7.81 -23.25
C GLY A 275 19.37 -7.80 -21.73
N HIS A 276 19.53 -8.96 -21.11
CA HIS A 276 19.82 -9.06 -19.67
C HIS A 276 21.31 -8.92 -19.38
N ASN A 277 21.67 -8.62 -18.13
CA ASN A 277 23.05 -8.51 -17.68
C ASN A 277 23.85 -9.76 -18.06
N PRO A 278 25.06 -9.63 -18.65
CA PRO A 278 25.88 -10.77 -19.03
C PRO A 278 26.28 -11.59 -17.79
N PRO A 279 26.07 -12.94 -17.82
CA PRO A 279 26.45 -13.78 -16.70
C PRO A 279 27.97 -13.91 -16.53
N TYR A 280 28.39 -14.22 -15.31
CA TYR A 280 29.78 -14.60 -15.03
C TYR A 280 29.89 -16.09 -14.79
N LEU A 281 30.91 -16.68 -15.40
CA LEU A 281 31.29 -18.08 -15.22
C LEU A 281 32.59 -18.17 -14.43
N LEU A 282 32.57 -18.84 -13.28
CA LEU A 282 33.73 -19.14 -12.48
C LEU A 282 34.21 -20.56 -12.84
N ARG A 283 35.32 -20.69 -13.56
CA ARG A 283 35.91 -21.94 -13.97
C ARG A 283 36.74 -22.58 -12.87
N GLY A 284 36.33 -23.74 -12.40
CA GLY A 284 37.06 -24.52 -11.40
C GLY A 284 37.41 -23.75 -10.13
N GLY A 285 36.61 -22.75 -9.76
CA GLY A 285 36.81 -21.88 -8.58
C GLY A 285 37.99 -20.90 -8.69
N ARG A 286 38.55 -20.64 -9.89
CA ARG A 286 39.80 -19.88 -10.08
C ARG A 286 39.71 -18.75 -11.09
N THR A 287 39.09 -18.96 -12.23
CA THR A 287 39.05 -17.98 -13.32
C THR A 287 37.63 -17.50 -13.57
N VAL A 288 37.43 -16.19 -13.56
CA VAL A 288 36.14 -15.56 -13.86
C VAL A 288 36.13 -15.14 -15.33
N GLU A 289 35.09 -15.55 -16.03
CA GLU A 289 34.83 -15.22 -17.43
C GLU A 289 33.45 -14.58 -17.53
N CYS A 290 33.35 -13.49 -18.29
CA CYS A 290 32.04 -12.93 -18.69
C CYS A 290 31.57 -13.77 -19.90
N LEU A 291 30.34 -14.30 -19.82
CA LEU A 291 29.83 -15.10 -20.94
C LEU A 291 29.52 -14.21 -22.15
N PRO A 292 29.85 -14.69 -23.38
CA PRO A 292 29.43 -14.00 -24.58
C PRO A 292 27.90 -14.01 -24.67
N VAL A 293 27.32 -12.87 -25.08
CA VAL A 293 25.90 -12.75 -25.33
C VAL A 293 25.70 -12.36 -26.79
N ALA A 294 24.75 -13.00 -27.46
CA ALA A 294 24.32 -12.58 -28.79
C ALA A 294 23.65 -11.20 -28.70
N SER A 295 23.66 -10.44 -29.81
CA SER A 295 23.04 -9.13 -29.91
C SER A 295 21.52 -9.24 -30.03
N ASN A 296 20.88 -9.92 -29.08
CA ASN A 296 19.43 -10.03 -29.01
C ASN A 296 18.81 -8.78 -28.38
N PHE A 297 17.61 -8.47 -28.82
CA PHE A 297 16.81 -7.38 -28.22
C PHE A 297 16.06 -7.86 -26.98
N VAL A 298 15.46 -6.94 -26.22
CA VAL A 298 14.61 -7.27 -25.07
C VAL A 298 13.29 -7.91 -25.51
N VAL A 299 12.63 -8.62 -24.61
CA VAL A 299 11.35 -9.30 -24.88
C VAL A 299 10.17 -8.34 -24.61
N GLY A 300 9.15 -8.35 -25.47
CA GLY A 300 7.90 -7.62 -25.28
C GLY A 300 7.78 -6.28 -26.03
N VAL A 301 8.75 -5.95 -26.92
CA VAL A 301 8.75 -4.67 -27.69
C VAL A 301 8.32 -4.88 -29.14
N PHE A 302 8.92 -5.80 -29.84
CA PHE A 302 8.66 -6.09 -31.25
C PHE A 302 8.30 -7.55 -31.45
N ASP A 303 7.19 -7.87 -32.06
CA ASP A 303 6.65 -9.22 -32.18
C ASP A 303 7.30 -10.08 -33.28
N ASP A 304 8.02 -9.46 -34.19
CA ASP A 304 8.69 -10.08 -35.34
C ASP A 304 10.17 -10.47 -35.08
N ILE A 305 10.68 -10.26 -33.85
CA ILE A 305 12.05 -10.61 -33.50
C ILE A 305 12.20 -12.12 -33.35
N GLU A 306 13.26 -12.67 -33.95
CA GLU A 306 13.79 -14.00 -33.70
C GLU A 306 15.06 -13.88 -32.85
N PHE A 307 15.15 -14.70 -31.81
CA PHE A 307 16.30 -14.71 -30.90
C PHE A 307 17.33 -15.72 -31.32
N GLU A 308 18.60 -15.46 -30.98
CA GLU A 308 19.72 -16.36 -31.23
C GLU A 308 20.20 -16.97 -29.88
N SER A 309 20.56 -18.24 -29.90
CA SER A 309 21.12 -18.92 -28.74
C SER A 309 22.64 -19.09 -28.84
N ASN A 310 23.25 -19.30 -27.68
CA ASN A 310 24.66 -19.69 -27.53
C ASN A 310 24.73 -21.00 -26.78
N THR A 311 25.88 -21.66 -26.85
CA THR A 311 26.15 -22.90 -26.10
C THR A 311 27.32 -22.71 -25.15
N LEU A 312 27.22 -23.35 -23.97
CA LEU A 312 28.21 -23.36 -22.93
C LEU A 312 28.42 -24.81 -22.47
N THR A 313 29.69 -25.22 -22.28
CA THR A 313 30.00 -26.51 -21.64
C THR A 313 30.57 -26.25 -20.24
N PHE A 314 29.97 -26.84 -19.24
CA PHE A 314 30.43 -26.80 -17.85
C PHE A 314 31.46 -27.91 -17.61
N GLY A 315 32.52 -27.53 -16.90
CA GLY A 315 33.40 -28.48 -16.23
C GLY A 315 32.97 -28.77 -14.80
N ILE A 316 33.49 -29.79 -14.20
CA ILE A 316 33.24 -30.10 -12.80
C ILE A 316 33.78 -28.96 -11.91
N GLY A 317 32.92 -28.45 -11.03
CA GLY A 317 33.26 -27.33 -10.13
C GLY A 317 33.14 -25.94 -10.76
N ASP A 318 32.60 -25.83 -11.98
CA ASP A 318 32.23 -24.53 -12.56
C ASP A 318 31.00 -23.99 -11.91
N THR A 319 30.93 -22.64 -11.74
CA THR A 319 29.79 -21.94 -11.17
C THR A 319 29.33 -20.82 -12.09
N LEU A 320 28.05 -20.77 -12.41
CA LEU A 320 27.42 -19.68 -13.16
C LEU A 320 26.74 -18.71 -12.20
N LEU A 321 27.09 -17.41 -12.27
CA LEU A 321 26.48 -16.34 -11.56
C LEU A 321 25.58 -15.53 -12.49
N LEU A 322 24.30 -15.47 -12.16
CA LEU A 322 23.29 -14.65 -12.81
C LEU A 322 22.85 -13.55 -11.83
N TYR A 323 22.62 -12.33 -12.30
CA TYR A 323 22.26 -11.19 -11.45
C TYR A 323 21.48 -10.14 -12.24
N THR A 324 20.67 -9.34 -11.55
CA THR A 324 19.97 -8.16 -12.08
C THR A 324 20.75 -6.89 -11.74
N ASP A 325 20.37 -5.77 -12.31
CA ASP A 325 21.02 -4.46 -12.13
C ASP A 325 21.00 -3.97 -10.68
N GLY A 326 20.04 -4.42 -9.85
CA GLY A 326 20.02 -4.15 -8.43
C GLY A 326 21.31 -4.51 -7.67
N VAL A 327 22.12 -5.44 -8.20
CA VAL A 327 23.44 -5.76 -7.64
C VAL A 327 24.48 -4.71 -8.01
N THR A 328 24.45 -4.20 -9.24
CA THR A 328 25.46 -3.26 -9.78
C THR A 328 25.10 -1.81 -9.52
N GLU A 329 23.83 -1.49 -9.30
CA GLU A 329 23.30 -0.16 -9.02
C GLU A 329 23.08 0.11 -7.52
N ALA A 330 23.44 -0.83 -6.64
CA ALA A 330 23.37 -0.63 -5.20
C ALA A 330 24.32 0.49 -4.75
N PHE A 331 23.77 1.54 -4.12
CA PHE A 331 24.55 2.59 -3.49
C PHE A 331 24.55 2.39 -1.98
N ASN A 332 25.70 2.69 -1.35
CA ASN A 332 25.75 2.86 0.10
C ASN A 332 25.28 4.28 0.44
N ASP A 333 24.39 4.42 1.42
CA ASP A 333 24.01 5.69 2.03
C ASP A 333 25.20 6.38 2.74
#